data_bde26a1d0ff19b14cf311cf949818465
#
_entry.id   bde26a1d0ff19b14cf311cf949818465
#
_cell.length_a   1.000
_cell.length_b   1.000
_cell.length_c   1.000
_cell.angle_alpha   90.00
_cell.angle_beta   90.00
_cell.angle_gamma   90.00
#
_symmetry.space_group_name_H-M   'P 1'
#
loop_
_entity.id
_entity.type
_entity.pdbx_description
1 polymer ?
#
loop_
_entity_poly.entity_id
_entity_poly.type
_entity_poly.pdbx_seq_one_letter_code
_entity_poly.pdbx_strand_id
1 'polypeptide(L)'
;MQFSEGLPLVEKREGQDTLFLSSRDAESELIAFYERYLADDIDRFAISRAYAPGLYEMVSLIQQDPEKCGPYIKGQIVGPVTFAASIKDAEGKSLLHNPDLLEATAKGLAIRALWQVRELGKSGKKTILFLDEPYLSGYGSAFCAIQRESVIASIQEVVDYLRERSDVLIGIHCCGNTDWPMILETGPDIISFDAFSYMDTFLLYPEEITRFLKGGGSLAWGIVPTFQFTGKEKTAGLFSRLEKGLTRLREWGLDPELLARQSLLSPACGMGTMNEEAAESVLHLLSRLSRRCRDLYRAARDRTSPLR
;
A
#
# COMPACT_ATOMS: atom_id res chain seq x y z
N MET A 1 -0.23 -0.02 15.85
CA MET A 1 0.32 0.89 16.87
C MET A 1 0.99 2.13 16.28
N GLN A 2 1.91 2.01 15.32
CA GLN A 2 2.60 3.15 14.70
C GLN A 2 1.63 4.25 14.23
N PHE A 3 0.49 3.86 13.69
CA PHE A 3 -0.50 4.80 13.13
C PHE A 3 -1.61 5.21 14.09
N SER A 4 -1.58 4.77 15.36
CA SER A 4 -2.57 5.15 16.38
C SER A 4 -2.14 6.33 17.26
N GLU A 5 -0.88 6.75 17.19
CA GLU A 5 -0.34 7.83 18.02
C GLU A 5 -1.15 9.14 17.85
N GLY A 6 -1.82 9.59 18.90
CA GLY A 6 -2.59 10.84 18.88
C GLY A 6 -3.90 10.82 18.07
N LEU A 7 -4.35 9.66 17.58
CA LEU A 7 -5.70 9.54 17.06
C LEU A 7 -6.72 9.56 18.20
N PRO A 8 -7.92 10.17 18.00
CA PRO A 8 -8.95 10.21 19.03
C PRO A 8 -9.47 8.82 19.32
N LEU A 9 -9.91 8.61 20.53
CA LEU A 9 -10.61 7.41 20.99
C LEU A 9 -9.83 6.10 20.83
N VAL A 10 -8.53 6.14 20.51
CA VAL A 10 -7.71 4.95 20.38
C VAL A 10 -6.71 4.88 21.51
N GLU A 11 -6.79 3.83 22.33
CA GLU A 11 -5.87 3.59 23.43
C GLU A 11 -5.15 2.25 23.30
N LYS A 12 -3.92 2.23 23.79
CA LYS A 12 -3.14 1.02 24.01
C LYS A 12 -3.24 0.66 25.48
N ARG A 13 -3.64 -0.57 25.78
CA ARG A 13 -3.60 -1.11 27.14
C ARG A 13 -2.25 -1.77 27.41
N GLU A 14 -1.72 -1.55 28.60
CA GLU A 14 -0.43 -2.12 28.99
C GLU A 14 -0.45 -3.65 28.93
N GLY A 15 0.59 -4.24 28.33
CA GLY A 15 0.69 -5.70 28.16
C GLY A 15 -0.18 -6.28 27.04
N GLN A 16 -0.88 -5.47 26.25
CA GLN A 16 -1.69 -5.95 25.13
C GLN A 16 -1.20 -5.35 23.79
N ASP A 17 -1.17 -6.19 22.76
CA ASP A 17 -0.79 -5.77 21.40
C ASP A 17 -1.98 -5.33 20.54
N THR A 18 -3.16 -5.22 21.16
CA THR A 18 -4.41 -4.79 20.51
C THR A 18 -4.73 -3.35 20.86
N LEU A 19 -5.32 -2.63 19.90
CA LEU A 19 -5.87 -1.29 20.11
C LEU A 19 -7.32 -1.39 20.57
N PHE A 20 -7.68 -0.51 21.51
CA PHE A 20 -9.02 -0.47 22.07
C PHE A 20 -9.64 0.91 21.86
N LEU A 21 -10.98 0.93 21.79
CA LEU A 21 -11.72 2.16 21.86
C LEU A 21 -11.62 2.71 23.29
N SER A 22 -11.22 3.96 23.43
CA SER A 22 -11.14 4.64 24.72
C SER A 22 -12.54 4.77 25.35
N SER A 23 -12.63 4.56 26.65
CA SER A 23 -13.84 4.82 27.44
C SER A 23 -13.98 6.27 27.89
N ARG A 24 -13.08 7.17 27.45
CA ARG A 24 -13.13 8.59 27.78
C ARG A 24 -14.31 9.26 27.07
N ASP A 25 -14.56 10.51 27.41
CA ASP A 25 -15.59 11.33 26.78
C ASP A 25 -15.39 11.39 25.26
N ALA A 26 -16.08 10.50 24.55
CA ALA A 26 -15.94 10.31 23.12
C ALA A 26 -16.37 11.56 22.33
N GLU A 27 -17.36 12.30 22.81
CA GLU A 27 -17.86 13.49 22.16
C GLU A 27 -16.81 14.60 22.18
N SER A 28 -16.25 14.90 23.35
CA SER A 28 -15.20 15.93 23.47
C SER A 28 -13.93 15.57 22.70
N GLU A 29 -13.52 14.29 22.68
CA GLU A 29 -12.35 13.86 21.90
C GLU A 29 -12.59 13.98 20.38
N LEU A 30 -13.79 13.65 19.91
CA LEU A 30 -14.15 13.81 18.49
C LEU A 30 -14.22 15.29 18.09
N ILE A 31 -14.82 16.15 18.91
CA ILE A 31 -14.84 17.59 18.67
C ILE A 31 -13.42 18.14 18.53
N ALA A 32 -12.55 17.84 19.49
CA ALA A 32 -11.16 18.28 19.47
C ALA A 32 -10.37 17.72 18.25
N PHE A 33 -10.70 16.51 17.81
CA PHE A 33 -10.14 15.93 16.59
C PHE A 33 -10.59 16.71 15.34
N TYR A 34 -11.90 16.94 15.18
CA TYR A 34 -12.42 17.63 14.00
C TYR A 34 -11.98 19.10 13.95
N GLU A 35 -11.86 19.79 15.09
CA GLU A 35 -11.28 21.14 15.12
C GLU A 35 -9.87 21.16 14.53
N ARG A 36 -9.00 20.22 14.91
CA ARG A 36 -7.63 20.12 14.38
C ARG A 36 -7.59 19.68 12.92
N TYR A 37 -8.46 18.74 12.56
CA TYR A 37 -8.57 18.27 11.17
C TYR A 37 -8.99 19.41 10.23
N LEU A 38 -10.00 20.18 10.62
CA LEU A 38 -10.50 21.33 9.85
C LEU A 38 -9.52 22.51 9.83
N ALA A 39 -8.67 22.61 10.83
CA ALA A 39 -7.59 23.62 10.88
C ALA A 39 -6.35 23.20 10.07
N ASP A 40 -6.36 22.02 9.40
CA ASP A 40 -5.19 21.45 8.73
C ASP A 40 -3.92 21.41 9.63
N ASP A 41 -4.09 21.11 10.93
CA ASP A 41 -2.98 21.02 11.91
C ASP A 41 -2.19 19.72 11.71
N ILE A 42 -1.53 19.62 10.55
CA ILE A 42 -0.88 18.39 10.06
C ILE A 42 0.22 17.94 11.01
N ASP A 43 0.95 18.86 11.62
CA ASP A 43 2.07 18.55 12.51
C ASP A 43 1.61 17.85 13.80
N ARG A 44 0.36 18.07 14.21
CA ARG A 44 -0.25 17.36 15.34
C ARG A 44 -0.45 15.87 15.07
N PHE A 45 -0.56 15.50 13.80
CA PHE A 45 -0.71 14.12 13.37
C PHE A 45 0.61 13.45 13.00
N ALA A 46 1.74 14.07 13.34
CA ALA A 46 3.07 13.51 13.15
C ALA A 46 3.21 12.13 13.81
N ILE A 47 3.95 11.25 13.16
CA ILE A 47 4.40 9.99 13.77
C ILE A 47 5.77 10.27 14.39
N SER A 48 5.89 10.11 15.70
CA SER A 48 7.13 10.42 16.41
C SER A 48 8.26 9.46 16.04
N ARG A 49 9.51 9.88 16.32
CA ARG A 49 10.70 9.01 16.14
C ARG A 49 10.60 7.72 16.96
N ALA A 50 9.88 7.71 18.08
CA ALA A 50 9.68 6.52 18.89
C ALA A 50 8.88 5.45 18.14
N TYR A 51 7.94 5.86 17.28
CA TYR A 51 7.08 4.98 16.50
C TYR A 51 7.57 4.73 15.07
N ALA A 52 8.38 5.62 14.49
CA ALA A 52 8.87 5.52 13.12
C ALA A 52 10.36 5.86 12.97
N PRO A 53 11.28 5.27 13.76
CA PRO A 53 12.71 5.60 13.66
C PRO A 53 13.27 5.38 12.25
N GLY A 54 12.83 4.30 11.59
CA GLY A 54 13.27 3.95 10.22
C GLY A 54 12.85 4.96 9.14
N LEU A 55 11.70 5.62 9.29
CA LEU A 55 11.26 6.66 8.36
C LEU A 55 12.23 7.85 8.38
N TYR A 56 12.53 8.34 9.56
CA TYR A 56 13.43 9.49 9.74
C TYR A 56 14.86 9.17 9.32
N GLU A 57 15.32 7.95 9.64
CA GLU A 57 16.67 7.50 9.24
C GLU A 57 16.78 7.36 7.73
N MET A 58 15.77 6.75 7.07
CA MET A 58 15.74 6.62 5.62
C MET A 58 15.79 7.98 4.91
N VAL A 59 15.01 8.96 5.38
CA VAL A 59 15.03 10.31 4.79
C VAL A 59 16.41 10.94 4.96
N SER A 60 17.01 10.84 6.16
CA SER A 60 18.35 11.35 6.46
C SER A 60 19.42 10.72 5.56
N LEU A 61 19.41 9.39 5.41
CA LEU A 61 20.37 8.67 4.56
C LEU A 61 20.25 9.07 3.08
N ILE A 62 19.03 9.24 2.57
CA ILE A 62 18.83 9.68 1.18
C ILE A 62 19.31 11.11 0.98
N GLN A 63 19.09 12.00 1.95
CA GLN A 63 19.60 13.38 1.87
C GLN A 63 21.13 13.45 1.85
N GLN A 64 21.81 12.52 2.54
CA GLN A 64 23.29 12.48 2.54
C GLN A 64 23.88 12.03 1.20
N ASP A 65 23.19 11.14 0.47
CA ASP A 65 23.69 10.63 -0.81
C ASP A 65 22.53 10.39 -1.81
N PRO A 66 21.89 11.46 -2.30
CA PRO A 66 20.71 11.35 -3.14
C PRO A 66 20.98 10.68 -4.50
N GLU A 67 22.22 10.76 -5.00
CA GLU A 67 22.58 10.20 -6.32
C GLU A 67 22.64 8.66 -6.31
N LYS A 68 22.88 8.04 -5.15
CA LYS A 68 22.82 6.58 -5.01
C LYS A 68 21.39 6.02 -4.97
N CYS A 69 20.41 6.88 -4.78
CA CYS A 69 19.01 6.48 -4.63
C CYS A 69 18.23 6.68 -5.93
N GLY A 70 17.24 5.83 -6.14
CA GLY A 70 16.30 5.98 -7.26
C GLY A 70 15.49 7.28 -7.20
N PRO A 71 14.68 7.55 -8.24
CA PRO A 71 13.89 8.78 -8.33
C PRO A 71 12.69 8.82 -7.37
N TYR A 72 12.35 7.70 -6.75
CA TYR A 72 11.18 7.58 -5.88
C TYR A 72 11.57 7.17 -4.47
N ILE A 73 10.80 7.67 -3.50
CA ILE A 73 10.78 7.18 -2.12
C ILE A 73 9.39 6.59 -1.83
N LYS A 74 9.35 5.42 -1.20
CA LYS A 74 8.09 4.76 -0.84
C LYS A 74 7.86 4.78 0.66
N GLY A 75 6.70 5.29 1.06
CA GLY A 75 6.13 5.12 2.39
C GLY A 75 4.91 4.20 2.37
N GLN A 76 4.37 3.95 3.56
CA GLN A 76 3.13 3.21 3.71
C GLN A 76 2.41 3.61 4.99
N ILE A 77 1.09 3.45 4.99
CA ILE A 77 0.24 3.59 6.15
C ILE A 77 -0.79 2.45 6.12
N VAL A 78 -1.25 2.01 7.27
CA VAL A 78 -2.39 1.10 7.32
C VAL A 78 -3.61 1.76 6.70
N GLY A 79 -4.36 1.04 5.87
CA GLY A 79 -5.59 1.55 5.31
C GLY A 79 -6.73 1.65 6.34
N PRO A 80 -7.73 2.52 6.10
CA PRO A 80 -8.76 2.85 7.08
C PRO A 80 -9.62 1.65 7.47
N VAL A 81 -9.91 0.74 6.55
CA VAL A 81 -10.72 -0.45 6.84
C VAL A 81 -9.97 -1.42 7.75
N THR A 82 -8.72 -1.72 7.43
CA THR A 82 -7.87 -2.58 8.24
C THR A 82 -7.62 -1.99 9.63
N PHE A 83 -7.38 -0.68 9.70
CA PHE A 83 -7.15 -0.02 10.97
C PHE A 83 -8.40 -0.08 11.86
N ALA A 84 -9.56 0.29 11.33
CA ALA A 84 -10.83 0.23 12.05
C ALA A 84 -11.19 -1.21 12.48
N ALA A 85 -10.88 -2.21 11.64
CA ALA A 85 -11.07 -3.62 11.97
C ALA A 85 -10.26 -4.07 13.19
N SER A 86 -9.08 -3.47 13.38
CA SER A 86 -8.15 -3.83 14.45
C SER A 86 -8.50 -3.22 15.81
N ILE A 87 -9.37 -2.22 15.85
CA ILE A 87 -9.79 -1.54 17.08
C ILE A 87 -11.07 -2.21 17.61
N LYS A 88 -11.09 -2.52 18.90
CA LYS A 88 -12.23 -3.16 19.57
C LYS A 88 -12.78 -2.26 20.67
N ASP A 89 -14.11 -2.25 20.81
CA ASP A 89 -14.78 -1.67 21.97
C ASP A 89 -14.68 -2.59 23.22
N ALA A 90 -15.33 -2.20 24.29
CA ALA A 90 -15.34 -2.96 25.55
C ALA A 90 -16.05 -4.33 25.41
N GLU A 91 -16.99 -4.43 24.49
CA GLU A 91 -17.75 -5.63 24.16
C GLU A 91 -17.04 -6.53 23.12
N GLY A 92 -15.85 -6.10 22.64
CA GLY A 92 -15.06 -6.82 21.62
C GLY A 92 -15.54 -6.61 20.19
N LYS A 93 -16.50 -5.70 19.96
CA LYS A 93 -17.02 -5.37 18.65
C LYS A 93 -16.05 -4.42 17.92
N SER A 94 -15.84 -4.66 16.63
CA SER A 94 -14.96 -3.82 15.81
C SER A 94 -15.53 -2.44 15.56
N LEU A 95 -14.65 -1.43 15.54
CA LEU A 95 -14.98 -0.05 15.18
C LEU A 95 -15.57 0.07 13.76
N LEU A 96 -15.29 -0.87 12.86
CA LEU A 96 -15.92 -0.96 11.53
C LEU A 96 -17.45 -0.88 11.56
N HIS A 97 -18.09 -1.25 12.67
CA HIS A 97 -19.54 -1.27 12.79
C HIS A 97 -20.13 0.06 13.29
N ASN A 98 -19.29 1.08 13.47
CA ASN A 98 -19.71 2.44 13.84
C ASN A 98 -19.32 3.39 12.71
N PRO A 99 -20.27 3.86 11.87
CA PRO A 99 -19.99 4.72 10.71
C PRO A 99 -19.26 6.01 11.07
N ASP A 100 -19.64 6.68 12.17
CA ASP A 100 -19.05 7.95 12.56
C ASP A 100 -17.58 7.80 12.98
N LEU A 101 -17.27 6.72 13.69
CA LEU A 101 -15.90 6.40 14.10
C LEU A 101 -15.06 5.91 12.93
N LEU A 102 -15.65 5.18 11.98
CA LEU A 102 -14.98 4.76 10.76
C LEU A 102 -14.59 5.99 9.92
N GLU A 103 -15.50 6.96 9.78
CA GLU A 103 -15.23 8.22 9.08
C GLU A 103 -14.13 9.02 9.79
N ALA A 104 -14.22 9.22 11.10
CA ALA A 104 -13.18 9.92 11.87
C ALA A 104 -11.81 9.22 11.75
N THR A 105 -11.81 7.89 11.72
CA THR A 105 -10.60 7.09 11.50
C THR A 105 -10.01 7.34 10.11
N ALA A 106 -10.82 7.31 9.06
CA ALA A 106 -10.37 7.56 7.70
C ALA A 106 -9.76 8.97 7.57
N LYS A 107 -10.41 10.00 8.12
CA LYS A 107 -9.90 11.38 8.17
C LYS A 107 -8.60 11.50 8.96
N GLY A 108 -8.52 10.85 10.10
CA GLY A 108 -7.29 10.83 10.92
C GLY A 108 -6.11 10.15 10.23
N LEU A 109 -6.36 9.10 9.47
CA LEU A 109 -5.34 8.45 8.65
C LEU A 109 -4.98 9.29 7.42
N ALA A 110 -5.93 9.99 6.81
CA ALA A 110 -5.71 10.87 5.67
C ALA A 110 -4.74 12.02 6.01
N ILE A 111 -5.00 12.75 7.09
CA ILE A 111 -4.11 13.85 7.51
C ILE A 111 -2.73 13.33 7.96
N ARG A 112 -2.66 12.17 8.60
CA ARG A 112 -1.41 11.51 8.94
C ARG A 112 -0.63 11.04 7.72
N ALA A 113 -1.33 10.52 6.71
CA ALA A 113 -0.76 10.17 5.42
C ALA A 113 -0.12 11.40 4.75
N LEU A 114 -0.81 12.54 4.76
CA LEU A 114 -0.27 13.80 4.24
C LEU A 114 0.96 14.27 5.02
N TRP A 115 0.97 14.14 6.36
CA TRP A 115 2.17 14.40 7.15
C TRP A 115 3.33 13.51 6.70
N GLN A 116 3.09 12.20 6.52
CA GLN A 116 4.14 11.28 6.06
C GLN A 116 4.65 11.64 4.66
N VAL A 117 3.76 12.05 3.74
CA VAL A 117 4.14 12.53 2.40
C VAL A 117 5.07 13.73 2.49
N ARG A 118 4.75 14.70 3.37
CA ARG A 118 5.61 15.87 3.60
C ARG A 118 6.98 15.48 4.18
N GLU A 119 7.01 14.55 5.14
CA GLU A 119 8.26 14.07 5.74
C GLU A 119 9.12 13.34 4.71
N LEU A 120 8.55 12.45 3.92
CA LEU A 120 9.23 11.74 2.83
C LEU A 120 9.72 12.70 1.74
N GLY A 121 8.93 13.73 1.43
CA GLY A 121 9.27 14.76 0.45
C GLY A 121 10.53 15.55 0.78
N LYS A 122 10.93 15.62 2.07
CA LYS A 122 12.21 16.22 2.50
C LYS A 122 13.44 15.52 1.87
N SER A 123 13.28 14.29 1.40
CA SER A 123 14.32 13.56 0.65
C SER A 123 14.61 14.13 -0.74
N GLY A 124 13.76 15.02 -1.26
CA GLY A 124 13.83 15.53 -2.63
C GLY A 124 13.42 14.50 -3.69
N LYS A 125 12.88 13.34 -3.31
CA LYS A 125 12.42 12.29 -4.21
C LYS A 125 10.90 12.36 -4.41
N LYS A 126 10.42 11.86 -5.55
CA LYS A 126 8.99 11.71 -5.78
C LYS A 126 8.42 10.66 -4.84
N THR A 127 7.36 11.00 -4.13
CA THR A 127 6.79 10.12 -3.11
C THR A 127 5.75 9.17 -3.70
N ILE A 128 5.82 7.92 -3.26
CA ILE A 128 4.78 6.90 -3.42
C ILE A 128 4.29 6.54 -2.01
N LEU A 129 3.00 6.61 -1.76
CA LEU A 129 2.43 6.20 -0.48
C LEU A 129 1.45 5.04 -0.68
N PHE A 130 1.65 3.94 0.03
CA PHE A 130 0.76 2.80 0.02
C PHE A 130 -0.21 2.81 1.20
N LEU A 131 -1.48 2.52 0.92
CA LEU A 131 -2.49 2.14 1.90
C LEU A 131 -2.51 0.61 1.97
N ASP A 132 -2.17 0.05 3.14
CA ASP A 132 -2.13 -1.40 3.33
C ASP A 132 -3.48 -1.88 3.89
N GLU A 133 -4.22 -2.69 3.11
CA GLU A 133 -5.55 -3.20 3.43
C GLU A 133 -5.61 -4.74 3.50
N PRO A 134 -4.79 -5.38 4.36
CA PRO A 134 -4.79 -6.84 4.48
C PRO A 134 -6.11 -7.42 4.99
N TYR A 135 -6.91 -6.66 5.75
CA TYR A 135 -8.22 -7.10 6.23
C TYR A 135 -9.18 -7.42 5.09
N LEU A 136 -9.04 -6.72 3.95
CA LEU A 136 -9.88 -6.94 2.76
C LEU A 136 -9.62 -8.29 2.09
N SER A 137 -8.57 -9.02 2.47
CA SER A 137 -8.38 -10.41 2.02
C SER A 137 -9.51 -11.34 2.48
N GLY A 138 -10.25 -10.95 3.50
CA GLY A 138 -11.45 -11.65 3.99
C GLY A 138 -12.76 -11.14 3.43
N TYR A 139 -12.73 -10.14 2.54
CA TYR A 139 -13.95 -9.54 1.98
C TYR A 139 -14.83 -10.58 1.27
N GLY A 140 -16.15 -10.50 1.52
CA GLY A 140 -17.12 -11.48 1.02
C GLY A 140 -17.21 -12.75 1.88
N SER A 141 -16.40 -12.91 2.92
CA SER A 141 -16.53 -13.99 3.92
C SER A 141 -17.38 -13.58 5.13
N ALA A 142 -17.83 -14.55 5.90
CA ALA A 142 -18.55 -14.30 7.15
C ALA A 142 -17.71 -13.53 8.22
N PHE A 143 -16.40 -13.47 8.03
CA PHE A 143 -15.46 -12.80 8.95
C PHE A 143 -15.20 -11.34 8.60
N CYS A 144 -15.64 -10.87 7.43
CA CYS A 144 -15.47 -9.51 6.95
C CYS A 144 -16.83 -8.92 6.56
N ALA A 145 -17.63 -8.58 7.57
CA ALA A 145 -18.98 -8.05 7.42
C ALA A 145 -18.96 -6.52 7.28
N ILE A 146 -18.40 -6.02 6.18
CA ILE A 146 -18.45 -4.60 5.81
C ILE A 146 -19.12 -4.44 4.45
N GLN A 147 -19.92 -3.38 4.30
CA GLN A 147 -20.57 -3.04 3.04
C GLN A 147 -19.56 -2.50 2.03
N ARG A 148 -19.74 -2.84 0.75
CA ARG A 148 -18.88 -2.38 -0.35
C ARG A 148 -18.74 -0.87 -0.39
N GLU A 149 -19.85 -0.17 -0.26
CA GLU A 149 -19.91 1.30 -0.26
C GLU A 149 -19.12 1.92 0.89
N SER A 150 -19.13 1.29 2.06
CA SER A 150 -18.35 1.75 3.21
C SER A 150 -16.84 1.57 3.02
N VAL A 151 -16.43 0.47 2.37
CA VAL A 151 -15.02 0.26 1.99
C VAL A 151 -14.57 1.34 1.03
N ILE A 152 -15.34 1.55 -0.06
CA ILE A 152 -15.03 2.55 -1.08
C ILE A 152 -14.94 3.94 -0.46
N ALA A 153 -15.97 4.36 0.28
CA ALA A 153 -16.02 5.67 0.89
C ALA A 153 -14.84 5.92 1.84
N SER A 154 -14.50 4.94 2.68
CA SER A 154 -13.39 5.07 3.63
C SER A 154 -12.03 5.21 2.95
N ILE A 155 -11.78 4.45 1.88
CA ILE A 155 -10.52 4.52 1.14
C ILE A 155 -10.47 5.80 0.29
N GLN A 156 -11.58 6.16 -0.38
CA GLN A 156 -11.68 7.41 -1.16
C GLN A 156 -11.44 8.64 -0.31
N GLU A 157 -11.93 8.69 0.93
CA GLU A 157 -11.66 9.79 1.86
C GLU A 157 -10.14 10.06 1.97
N VAL A 158 -9.33 9.00 2.09
CA VAL A 158 -7.87 9.14 2.16
C VAL A 158 -7.26 9.53 0.81
N VAL A 159 -7.72 8.90 -0.27
CA VAL A 159 -7.24 9.14 -1.63
C VAL A 159 -7.50 10.59 -2.06
N ASP A 160 -8.73 11.05 -1.89
CA ASP A 160 -9.16 12.38 -2.31
C ASP A 160 -8.47 13.47 -1.47
N TYR A 161 -8.37 13.27 -0.14
CA TYR A 161 -7.66 14.19 0.75
C TYR A 161 -6.20 14.39 0.34
N LEU A 162 -5.51 13.30 -0.04
CA LEU A 162 -4.12 13.37 -0.50
C LEU A 162 -4.00 14.03 -1.87
N ARG A 163 -4.89 13.73 -2.81
CA ARG A 163 -4.88 14.30 -4.17
C ARG A 163 -5.11 15.80 -4.20
N GLU A 164 -5.98 16.28 -3.34
CA GLU A 164 -6.23 17.71 -3.22
C GLU A 164 -5.02 18.50 -2.69
N ARG A 165 -4.10 17.83 -1.94
CA ARG A 165 -3.06 18.50 -1.16
C ARG A 165 -1.62 18.13 -1.52
N SER A 166 -1.44 17.21 -2.46
CA SER A 166 -0.11 16.71 -2.87
C SER A 166 -0.13 16.06 -4.25
N ASP A 167 1.06 15.86 -4.82
CA ASP A 167 1.29 15.12 -6.08
C ASP A 167 1.78 13.69 -5.83
N VAL A 168 1.51 13.14 -4.63
CA VAL A 168 1.91 11.79 -4.26
C VAL A 168 1.24 10.74 -5.15
N LEU A 169 2.00 9.70 -5.52
CA LEU A 169 1.41 8.52 -6.14
C LEU A 169 0.84 7.61 -5.06
N ILE A 170 -0.44 7.29 -5.17
CA ILE A 170 -1.17 6.52 -4.16
C ILE A 170 -1.26 5.06 -4.60
N GLY A 171 -0.70 4.17 -3.79
CA GLY A 171 -0.83 2.72 -3.97
C GLY A 171 -1.80 2.12 -2.97
N ILE A 172 -2.48 1.05 -3.36
CA ILE A 172 -3.23 0.19 -2.42
C ILE A 172 -2.65 -1.20 -2.47
N HIS A 173 -2.36 -1.77 -1.30
CA HIS A 173 -1.83 -3.12 -1.15
C HIS A 173 -2.82 -4.02 -0.42
N CYS A 174 -3.11 -5.18 -1.04
CA CYS A 174 -3.75 -6.30 -0.36
C CYS A 174 -2.93 -7.58 -0.63
N CYS A 175 -2.45 -8.22 0.44
CA CYS A 175 -1.61 -9.42 0.34
C CYS A 175 -2.39 -10.72 0.15
N GLY A 176 -3.73 -10.67 0.12
CA GLY A 176 -4.61 -11.80 -0.16
C GLY A 176 -5.50 -11.56 -1.37
N ASN A 177 -6.41 -12.49 -1.63
CA ASN A 177 -7.45 -12.26 -2.62
C ASN A 177 -8.53 -11.33 -2.06
N THR A 178 -9.05 -10.43 -2.90
CA THR A 178 -10.12 -9.48 -2.54
C THR A 178 -10.99 -9.17 -3.75
N ASP A 179 -12.01 -8.33 -3.58
CA ASP A 179 -12.77 -7.73 -4.68
C ASP A 179 -11.92 -6.61 -5.33
N TRP A 180 -11.13 -6.97 -6.34
CA TRP A 180 -10.24 -6.03 -7.03
C TRP A 180 -10.99 -4.91 -7.76
N PRO A 181 -12.17 -5.15 -8.41
CA PRO A 181 -13.01 -4.08 -8.92
C PRO A 181 -13.34 -3.02 -7.87
N MET A 182 -13.69 -3.43 -6.65
CA MET A 182 -13.95 -2.51 -5.54
C MET A 182 -12.73 -1.65 -5.21
N ILE A 183 -11.55 -2.25 -5.14
CA ILE A 183 -10.30 -1.53 -4.87
C ILE A 183 -9.96 -0.56 -6.00
N LEU A 184 -10.10 -0.98 -7.25
CA LEU A 184 -9.84 -0.14 -8.43
C LEU A 184 -10.78 1.08 -8.49
N GLU A 185 -12.02 0.95 -8.03
CA GLU A 185 -13.01 2.04 -7.97
C GLU A 185 -12.62 3.14 -6.98
N THR A 186 -11.81 2.85 -5.98
CA THR A 186 -11.32 3.87 -5.04
C THR A 186 -10.28 4.82 -5.65
N GLY A 187 -9.85 4.56 -6.88
CA GLY A 187 -9.05 5.46 -7.70
C GLY A 187 -7.54 5.50 -7.36
N PRO A 188 -6.86 4.40 -7.03
CA PRO A 188 -5.42 4.41 -6.80
C PRO A 188 -4.63 4.63 -8.11
N ASP A 189 -3.35 5.04 -7.97
CA ASP A 189 -2.40 5.07 -9.08
C ASP A 189 -1.68 3.72 -9.25
N ILE A 190 -1.55 2.96 -8.13
CA ILE A 190 -0.82 1.70 -8.10
C ILE A 190 -1.62 0.64 -7.35
N ILE A 191 -1.81 -0.52 -7.94
CA ILE A 191 -2.30 -1.72 -7.25
C ILE A 191 -1.12 -2.63 -6.93
N SER A 192 -0.99 -3.02 -5.66
CA SER A 192 -0.01 -3.99 -5.19
C SER A 192 -0.71 -5.24 -4.67
N PHE A 193 -0.34 -6.39 -5.20
CA PHE A 193 -0.94 -7.68 -4.84
C PHE A 193 0.13 -8.77 -4.76
N ASP A 194 -0.14 -9.83 -4.03
CA ASP A 194 0.71 -11.02 -4.01
C ASP A 194 0.53 -11.80 -5.32
N ALA A 195 1.35 -11.46 -6.31
CA ALA A 195 1.35 -12.15 -7.61
C ALA A 195 1.98 -13.55 -7.53
N PHE A 196 2.71 -13.86 -6.46
CA PHE A 196 3.24 -15.21 -6.28
C PHE A 196 2.13 -16.20 -5.93
N SER A 197 1.18 -15.82 -5.07
CA SER A 197 0.12 -16.72 -4.59
C SER A 197 -1.21 -16.52 -5.29
N TYR A 198 -1.57 -15.29 -5.69
CA TYR A 198 -2.93 -14.91 -6.10
C TYR A 198 -3.03 -14.35 -7.52
N MET A 199 -2.03 -14.60 -8.38
CA MET A 199 -2.04 -14.08 -9.75
C MET A 199 -3.30 -14.50 -10.53
N ASP A 200 -3.67 -15.78 -10.47
CA ASP A 200 -4.79 -16.29 -11.25
C ASP A 200 -6.13 -15.68 -10.81
N THR A 201 -6.30 -15.44 -9.51
CA THR A 201 -7.52 -14.79 -8.97
C THR A 201 -7.54 -13.29 -9.26
N PHE A 202 -6.40 -12.60 -9.23
CA PHE A 202 -6.31 -11.20 -9.66
C PHE A 202 -6.72 -11.06 -11.14
N LEU A 203 -6.24 -11.95 -12.01
CA LEU A 203 -6.51 -11.92 -13.45
C LEU A 203 -7.94 -12.39 -13.84
N LEU A 204 -8.87 -12.53 -12.91
CA LEU A 204 -10.28 -12.78 -13.19
C LEU A 204 -11.05 -11.52 -13.64
N TYR A 205 -10.45 -10.35 -13.58
CA TYR A 205 -11.08 -9.06 -13.85
C TYR A 205 -10.47 -8.34 -15.06
N PRO A 206 -10.59 -8.90 -16.29
CA PRO A 206 -9.90 -8.38 -17.48
C PRO A 206 -10.32 -6.96 -17.87
N GLU A 207 -11.61 -6.63 -17.71
CA GLU A 207 -12.13 -5.33 -18.11
C GLU A 207 -11.65 -4.21 -17.19
N GLU A 208 -11.73 -4.43 -15.88
CA GLU A 208 -11.36 -3.46 -14.86
C GLU A 208 -9.83 -3.20 -14.87
N ILE A 209 -9.04 -4.27 -14.93
CA ILE A 209 -7.58 -4.17 -15.01
C ILE A 209 -7.14 -3.49 -16.30
N THR A 210 -7.77 -3.83 -17.43
CA THR A 210 -7.46 -3.19 -18.72
C THR A 210 -7.80 -1.69 -18.67
N ARG A 211 -8.95 -1.32 -18.13
CA ARG A 211 -9.36 0.08 -17.96
C ARG A 211 -8.39 0.84 -17.06
N PHE A 212 -8.00 0.25 -15.94
CA PHE A 212 -7.05 0.82 -14.99
C PHE A 212 -5.68 1.10 -15.65
N LEU A 213 -5.12 0.09 -16.34
CA LEU A 213 -3.82 0.25 -17.02
C LEU A 213 -3.88 1.25 -18.16
N LYS A 214 -4.93 1.24 -19.00
CA LYS A 214 -5.14 2.23 -20.06
C LYS A 214 -5.37 3.65 -19.50
N GLY A 215 -5.90 3.76 -18.30
CA GLY A 215 -6.07 5.01 -17.56
C GLY A 215 -4.78 5.56 -16.92
N GLY A 216 -3.65 4.87 -17.06
CA GLY A 216 -2.35 5.30 -16.52
C GLY A 216 -1.97 4.60 -15.20
N GLY A 217 -2.80 3.72 -14.68
CA GLY A 217 -2.53 2.94 -13.47
C GLY A 217 -1.37 1.97 -13.63
N SER A 218 -0.77 1.54 -12.54
CA SER A 218 0.41 0.65 -12.52
C SER A 218 0.16 -0.56 -11.62
N LEU A 219 0.77 -1.70 -11.96
CA LEU A 219 0.74 -2.91 -11.15
C LEU A 219 2.07 -3.13 -10.44
N ALA A 220 2.04 -3.28 -9.14
CA ALA A 220 3.16 -3.74 -8.34
C ALA A 220 3.00 -5.25 -8.09
N TRP A 221 3.76 -6.01 -8.85
CA TRP A 221 3.76 -7.47 -8.82
C TRP A 221 4.55 -7.97 -7.61
N GLY A 222 3.87 -8.43 -6.59
CA GLY A 222 4.45 -9.13 -5.43
C GLY A 222 4.92 -10.52 -5.83
N ILE A 223 6.03 -10.61 -6.58
CA ILE A 223 6.45 -11.83 -7.27
C ILE A 223 7.48 -12.66 -6.49
N VAL A 224 8.18 -12.05 -5.54
CA VAL A 224 9.11 -12.77 -4.66
C VAL A 224 8.38 -13.10 -3.36
N PRO A 225 8.16 -14.39 -3.03
CA PRO A 225 7.42 -14.78 -1.84
C PRO A 225 8.13 -14.30 -0.57
N THR A 226 7.36 -13.98 0.46
CA THR A 226 7.87 -13.61 1.79
C THR A 226 7.42 -14.60 2.85
N PHE A 227 6.12 -14.83 2.97
CA PHE A 227 5.56 -15.74 3.97
C PHE A 227 5.96 -17.22 3.75
N GLN A 228 6.04 -17.65 2.47
CA GLN A 228 6.42 -19.00 2.09
C GLN A 228 7.86 -19.07 1.54
N PHE A 229 8.70 -18.09 1.90
CA PHE A 229 10.08 -18.05 1.40
C PHE A 229 10.89 -19.22 1.96
N THR A 230 11.51 -20.00 1.08
CA THR A 230 12.26 -21.21 1.42
C THR A 230 13.77 -21.06 1.23
N GLY A 231 14.22 -19.99 0.58
CA GLY A 231 15.61 -19.80 0.16
C GLY A 231 16.00 -20.62 -1.09
N LYS A 232 15.06 -21.39 -1.67
CA LYS A 232 15.29 -22.23 -2.86
C LYS A 232 14.76 -21.58 -4.15
N GLU A 233 14.12 -20.43 -4.04
CA GLU A 233 13.55 -19.70 -5.15
C GLU A 233 14.65 -19.28 -6.13
N LYS A 234 14.38 -19.49 -7.42
CA LYS A 234 15.31 -19.12 -8.50
C LYS A 234 14.72 -17.98 -9.34
N THR A 235 15.56 -17.03 -9.70
CA THR A 235 15.16 -15.90 -10.58
C THR A 235 14.46 -16.37 -11.86
N ALA A 236 14.87 -17.51 -12.44
CA ALA A 236 14.26 -18.06 -13.65
C ALA A 236 12.80 -18.49 -13.41
N GLY A 237 12.52 -19.15 -12.29
CA GLY A 237 11.15 -19.58 -11.93
C GLY A 237 10.22 -18.38 -11.64
N LEU A 238 10.74 -17.39 -10.91
CA LEU A 238 10.01 -16.15 -10.64
C LEU A 238 9.72 -15.36 -11.93
N PHE A 239 10.71 -15.29 -12.84
CA PHE A 239 10.53 -14.67 -14.16
C PHE A 239 9.46 -15.41 -14.98
N SER A 240 9.50 -16.75 -15.04
CA SER A 240 8.49 -17.53 -15.75
C SER A 240 7.08 -17.31 -15.20
N ARG A 241 6.95 -17.14 -13.88
CA ARG A 241 5.66 -16.83 -13.24
C ARG A 241 5.18 -15.43 -13.63
N LEU A 242 6.04 -14.42 -13.57
CA LEU A 242 5.72 -13.04 -13.99
C LEU A 242 5.31 -13.01 -15.48
N GLU A 243 6.06 -13.70 -16.32
CA GLU A 243 5.81 -13.77 -17.78
C GLU A 243 4.43 -14.35 -18.10
N LYS A 244 3.95 -15.34 -17.33
CA LYS A 244 2.57 -15.84 -17.47
C LYS A 244 1.53 -14.74 -17.26
N GLY A 245 1.67 -13.93 -16.21
CA GLY A 245 0.76 -12.82 -15.96
C GLY A 245 0.82 -11.76 -17.06
N LEU A 246 2.02 -11.37 -17.47
CA LEU A 246 2.21 -10.40 -18.57
C LEU A 246 1.67 -10.92 -19.90
N THR A 247 1.81 -12.23 -20.18
CA THR A 247 1.22 -12.85 -21.38
C THR A 247 -0.28 -12.75 -21.35
N ARG A 248 -0.92 -13.02 -20.20
CA ARG A 248 -2.37 -12.89 -20.07
C ARG A 248 -2.86 -11.47 -20.32
N LEU A 249 -2.14 -10.46 -19.82
CA LEU A 249 -2.46 -9.06 -20.10
C LEU A 249 -2.31 -8.69 -21.59
N ARG A 250 -1.31 -9.26 -22.27
CA ARG A 250 -1.13 -9.11 -23.72
C ARG A 250 -2.28 -9.74 -24.52
N GLU A 251 -2.76 -10.90 -24.09
CA GLU A 251 -3.94 -11.56 -24.69
C GLU A 251 -5.20 -10.68 -24.59
N TRP A 252 -5.30 -9.80 -23.60
CA TRP A 252 -6.37 -8.79 -23.49
C TRP A 252 -6.13 -7.54 -24.36
N GLY A 253 -5.09 -7.54 -25.18
CA GLY A 253 -4.77 -6.44 -26.11
C GLY A 253 -4.02 -5.27 -25.47
N LEU A 254 -3.35 -5.48 -24.34
CA LEU A 254 -2.49 -4.49 -23.72
C LEU A 254 -1.11 -4.50 -24.39
N ASP A 255 -0.62 -3.29 -24.72
CA ASP A 255 0.66 -3.09 -25.38
C ASP A 255 1.83 -3.52 -24.46
N PRO A 256 2.82 -4.30 -24.97
CA PRO A 256 3.98 -4.71 -24.18
C PRO A 256 4.80 -3.54 -23.62
N GLU A 257 4.88 -2.43 -24.34
CA GLU A 257 5.60 -1.24 -23.88
C GLU A 257 4.86 -0.55 -22.73
N LEU A 258 3.52 -0.49 -22.81
CA LEU A 258 2.67 -0.02 -21.71
C LEU A 258 2.89 -0.88 -20.47
N LEU A 259 2.81 -2.20 -20.61
CA LEU A 259 3.01 -3.14 -19.51
C LEU A 259 4.39 -3.01 -18.86
N ALA A 260 5.44 -2.82 -19.65
CA ALA A 260 6.79 -2.64 -19.14
C ALA A 260 6.94 -1.32 -18.35
N ARG A 261 6.27 -0.26 -18.76
CA ARG A 261 6.30 1.05 -18.07
C ARG A 261 5.44 1.07 -16.81
N GLN A 262 4.34 0.33 -16.79
CA GLN A 262 3.37 0.31 -15.70
C GLN A 262 3.52 -0.92 -14.78
N SER A 263 4.64 -1.61 -14.85
CA SER A 263 4.96 -2.74 -13.96
C SER A 263 6.05 -2.38 -12.98
N LEU A 264 5.75 -2.54 -11.71
CA LEU A 264 6.69 -2.51 -10.59
C LEU A 264 6.86 -3.93 -10.07
N LEU A 265 8.05 -4.28 -9.61
CA LEU A 265 8.30 -5.57 -8.96
C LEU A 265 8.53 -5.35 -7.46
N SER A 266 7.89 -6.17 -6.65
CA SER A 266 8.01 -6.09 -5.20
C SER A 266 8.10 -7.49 -4.57
N PRO A 267 8.51 -7.60 -3.30
CA PRO A 267 8.18 -8.75 -2.48
C PRO A 267 6.65 -8.90 -2.39
N ALA A 268 6.17 -10.12 -2.16
CA ALA A 268 4.74 -10.41 -2.09
C ALA A 268 4.05 -9.69 -0.92
N CYS A 269 4.77 -9.52 0.19
CA CYS A 269 4.30 -8.81 1.38
C CYS A 269 5.48 -8.17 2.14
N GLY A 270 5.20 -7.53 3.28
CA GLY A 270 6.21 -7.00 4.17
C GLY A 270 7.16 -8.07 4.72
N MET A 271 8.40 -7.69 4.98
CA MET A 271 9.47 -8.59 5.44
C MET A 271 9.81 -8.43 6.93
N GLY A 272 9.04 -7.64 7.68
CA GLY A 272 9.33 -7.31 9.08
C GLY A 272 9.32 -8.50 10.05
N THR A 273 8.74 -9.63 9.65
CA THR A 273 8.73 -10.88 10.44
C THR A 273 9.79 -11.88 10.00
N MET A 274 10.54 -11.58 8.93
CA MET A 274 11.64 -12.41 8.44
C MET A 274 12.91 -12.12 9.25
N ASN A 275 13.81 -13.10 9.31
CA ASN A 275 15.17 -12.81 9.76
C ASN A 275 15.94 -12.03 8.68
N GLU A 276 17.01 -11.37 9.06
CA GLU A 276 17.79 -10.48 8.21
C GLU A 276 18.33 -11.18 6.95
N GLU A 277 18.90 -12.38 7.10
CA GLU A 277 19.46 -13.17 5.99
C GLU A 277 18.40 -13.52 4.93
N ALA A 278 17.20 -13.91 5.38
CA ALA A 278 16.09 -14.22 4.48
C ALA A 278 15.57 -12.95 3.78
N ALA A 279 15.47 -11.83 4.52
CA ALA A 279 15.06 -10.54 3.95
C ALA A 279 16.04 -10.04 2.88
N GLU A 280 17.35 -10.11 3.16
CA GLU A 280 18.39 -9.80 2.17
C GLU A 280 18.32 -10.71 0.93
N SER A 281 18.10 -12.01 1.13
CA SER A 281 17.94 -12.96 0.03
C SER A 281 16.74 -12.62 -0.87
N VAL A 282 15.61 -12.22 -0.30
CA VAL A 282 14.43 -11.73 -1.04
C VAL A 282 14.78 -10.49 -1.86
N LEU A 283 15.47 -9.51 -1.26
CA LEU A 283 15.89 -8.28 -1.96
C LEU A 283 16.89 -8.57 -3.10
N HIS A 284 17.82 -9.49 -2.89
CA HIS A 284 18.74 -9.93 -3.93
C HIS A 284 18.02 -10.60 -5.10
N LEU A 285 17.07 -11.49 -4.82
CA LEU A 285 16.24 -12.11 -5.86
C LEU A 285 15.44 -11.06 -6.64
N LEU A 286 14.81 -10.13 -5.94
CA LEU A 286 14.04 -9.05 -6.54
C LEU A 286 14.93 -8.18 -7.45
N SER A 287 16.10 -7.79 -6.98
CA SER A 287 17.07 -6.99 -7.74
C SER A 287 17.53 -7.71 -9.03
N ARG A 288 17.82 -9.01 -8.94
CA ARG A 288 18.20 -9.83 -10.09
C ARG A 288 17.06 -9.98 -11.09
N LEU A 289 15.84 -10.20 -10.60
CA LEU A 289 14.64 -10.29 -11.44
C LEU A 289 14.37 -8.97 -12.17
N SER A 290 14.43 -7.87 -11.44
CA SER A 290 14.23 -6.52 -12.00
C SER A 290 15.26 -6.18 -13.08
N ARG A 291 16.53 -6.50 -12.88
CA ARG A 291 17.58 -6.34 -13.91
C ARG A 291 17.25 -7.15 -15.15
N ARG A 292 16.93 -8.43 -15.00
CA ARG A 292 16.56 -9.30 -16.13
C ARG A 292 15.38 -8.75 -16.93
N CYS A 293 14.34 -8.29 -16.26
CA CYS A 293 13.18 -7.69 -16.95
C CYS A 293 13.55 -6.44 -17.73
N ARG A 294 14.37 -5.55 -17.15
CA ARG A 294 14.83 -4.34 -17.83
C ARG A 294 15.70 -4.63 -19.06
N ASP A 295 16.59 -5.61 -18.95
CA ASP A 295 17.48 -5.99 -20.06
C ASP A 295 16.67 -6.55 -21.23
N LEU A 296 15.68 -7.41 -20.95
CA LEU A 296 14.78 -7.95 -21.97
C LEU A 296 13.93 -6.87 -22.64
N TYR A 297 13.41 -5.93 -21.83
CA TYR A 297 12.65 -4.80 -22.37
C TYR A 297 13.49 -3.91 -23.29
N ARG A 298 14.72 -3.57 -22.87
CA ARG A 298 15.65 -2.79 -23.70
C ARG A 298 15.97 -3.50 -25.01
N ALA A 299 16.30 -4.77 -24.94
CA ALA A 299 16.61 -5.58 -26.13
C ALA A 299 15.40 -5.70 -27.10
N ALA A 300 14.18 -5.74 -26.61
CA ALA A 300 12.97 -5.73 -27.42
C ALA A 300 12.78 -4.38 -28.13
N ARG A 301 12.95 -3.27 -27.43
CA ARG A 301 12.83 -1.91 -27.96
C ARG A 301 13.86 -1.61 -29.04
N ASP A 302 15.09 -2.05 -28.84
CA ASP A 302 16.17 -1.84 -29.81
C ASP A 302 15.92 -2.60 -31.12
N ARG A 303 15.21 -3.74 -31.09
CA ARG A 303 14.80 -4.50 -32.30
C ARG A 303 13.64 -3.88 -33.05
N THR A 304 12.79 -3.11 -32.38
CA THR A 304 11.60 -2.47 -32.97
C THR A 304 11.86 -1.05 -33.43
N SER A 305 13.01 -0.46 -33.06
CA SER A 305 13.42 0.86 -33.51
C SER A 305 13.91 0.74 -34.96
N PRO A 306 13.31 1.43 -35.95
CA PRO A 306 13.82 1.42 -37.32
C PRO A 306 15.25 2.00 -37.32
N LEU A 307 16.16 1.30 -37.98
CA LEU A 307 17.51 1.78 -38.26
C LEU A 307 17.43 3.20 -38.80
N ARG A 308 17.99 4.16 -38.07
CA ARG A 308 18.22 5.54 -38.57
C ARG A 308 19.38 5.54 -39.57
#